data_d58938763f6da5202e678ea58e7bde17
#
_entry.id   d58938763f6da5202e678ea58e7bde17
#
_cell.length_a   1.000
_cell.length_b   1.000
_cell.length_c   1.000
_cell.angle_alpha   90.00
_cell.angle_beta   90.00
_cell.angle_gamma   90.00
#
_symmetry.space_group_name_H-M   'P 1'
#
loop_
_entity.id
_entity.type
_entity.pdbx_description
1 polymer ?
#
loop_
_entity_poly.entity_id
_entity_poly.type
_entity_poly.pdbx_seq_one_letter_code
_entity_poly.pdbx_strand_id
1 'polypeptide(L)'
;MNDKPTVPEILRSGAQTYEERNRIYGDNYKQAGALLKVLFPDGLPPMDADGWNRFGVWLMVFGKAVRYAAQLQNGGHKDSAHDAMVYAAMLEELTDE
;
A
#
# COMPACT_ATOMS: atom_id res chain seq x y z
N MET A 1 -14.48 5.01 -34.34
CA MET A 1 -14.66 3.79 -33.58
C MET A 1 -14.17 3.94 -32.16
N ASN A 2 -14.91 3.47 -31.21
CA ASN A 2 -14.53 3.61 -29.80
C ASN A 2 -13.88 2.32 -29.32
N ASP A 3 -12.54 2.39 -29.08
CA ASP A 3 -11.76 1.24 -28.64
C ASP A 3 -11.64 1.16 -27.12
N LYS A 4 -12.43 1.95 -26.39
CA LYS A 4 -12.40 1.92 -24.94
C LYS A 4 -13.00 0.61 -24.43
N PRO A 5 -12.39 0.00 -23.42
CA PRO A 5 -12.96 -1.20 -22.82
C PRO A 5 -14.29 -0.92 -22.14
N THR A 6 -15.16 -1.89 -22.15
CA THR A 6 -16.44 -1.83 -21.46
C THR A 6 -16.24 -2.19 -19.98
N VAL A 7 -17.26 -1.90 -19.15
CA VAL A 7 -17.19 -2.26 -17.72
C VAL A 7 -16.95 -3.76 -17.49
N PRO A 8 -17.68 -4.68 -18.19
CA PRO A 8 -17.37 -6.10 -18.00
C PRO A 8 -15.94 -6.47 -18.39
N GLU A 9 -15.39 -5.86 -19.44
CA GLU A 9 -14.01 -6.10 -19.84
C GLU A 9 -13.02 -5.61 -18.78
N ILE A 10 -13.28 -4.43 -18.19
CA ILE A 10 -12.47 -3.88 -17.11
C ILE A 10 -12.51 -4.81 -15.89
N LEU A 11 -13.69 -5.30 -15.54
CA LEU A 11 -13.84 -6.21 -14.39
C LEU A 11 -13.10 -7.52 -14.61
N ARG A 12 -13.17 -8.09 -15.83
CA ARG A 12 -12.42 -9.31 -16.16
C ARG A 12 -10.91 -9.07 -16.09
N SER A 13 -10.45 -7.93 -16.61
CA SER A 13 -9.04 -7.55 -16.52
C SER A 13 -8.61 -7.38 -15.05
N GLY A 14 -9.48 -6.78 -14.24
CA GLY A 14 -9.24 -6.59 -12.81
C GLY A 14 -9.14 -7.93 -12.06
N ALA A 15 -9.99 -8.88 -12.41
CA ALA A 15 -9.93 -10.21 -11.81
C ALA A 15 -8.59 -10.87 -12.08
N GLN A 16 -8.09 -10.77 -13.32
CA GLN A 16 -6.79 -11.33 -13.68
C GLN A 16 -5.66 -10.64 -12.93
N THR A 17 -5.71 -9.32 -12.81
CA THR A 17 -4.73 -8.54 -12.03
C THR A 17 -4.72 -9.00 -10.58
N TYR A 18 -5.91 -9.19 -9.99
CA TYR A 18 -6.02 -9.67 -8.61
C TYR A 18 -5.35 -11.04 -8.45
N GLU A 19 -5.62 -11.97 -9.36
CA GLU A 19 -5.04 -13.30 -9.28
C GLU A 19 -3.51 -13.27 -9.32
N GLU A 20 -2.94 -12.46 -10.22
CA GLU A 20 -1.49 -12.34 -10.36
C GLU A 20 -0.86 -11.74 -9.11
N ARG A 21 -1.46 -10.69 -8.56
CA ARG A 21 -0.95 -10.05 -7.35
C ARG A 21 -1.13 -10.91 -6.12
N ASN A 22 -2.23 -11.66 -6.04
CA ASN A 22 -2.46 -12.54 -4.91
C ASN A 22 -1.42 -13.67 -4.85
N ARG A 23 -0.92 -14.15 -5.99
CA ARG A 23 0.18 -15.11 -5.99
C ARG A 23 1.45 -14.56 -5.38
N ILE A 24 1.67 -13.25 -5.50
CA ILE A 24 2.87 -12.60 -4.98
C ILE A 24 2.70 -12.17 -3.52
N TYR A 25 1.58 -11.50 -3.23
CA TYR A 25 1.36 -10.87 -1.92
C TYR A 25 0.46 -11.65 -0.99
N GLY A 26 -0.26 -12.66 -1.50
CA GLY A 26 -1.22 -13.44 -0.71
C GLY A 26 -2.37 -12.56 -0.21
N ASP A 27 -2.87 -12.90 0.95
CA ASP A 27 -4.02 -12.23 1.56
C ASP A 27 -3.61 -11.17 2.59
N ASN A 28 -2.40 -10.62 2.48
CA ASN A 28 -1.89 -9.62 3.44
C ASN A 28 -2.81 -8.40 3.56
N TYR A 29 -3.53 -8.04 2.48
CA TYR A 29 -4.45 -6.92 2.55
C TYR A 29 -5.58 -7.13 3.56
N LYS A 30 -5.86 -8.37 3.92
CA LYS A 30 -6.87 -8.70 4.93
C LYS A 30 -6.36 -8.50 6.35
N GLN A 31 -5.06 -8.29 6.53
CA GLN A 31 -4.42 -8.17 7.84
C GLN A 31 -4.01 -6.75 8.19
N ALA A 32 -4.04 -5.85 7.21
CA ALA A 32 -3.57 -4.48 7.40
C ALA A 32 -4.33 -3.75 8.51
N GLY A 33 -5.64 -3.97 8.62
CA GLY A 33 -6.45 -3.34 9.65
C GLY A 33 -6.05 -3.74 11.06
N ALA A 34 -5.73 -5.02 11.25
CA ALA A 34 -5.26 -5.50 12.56
C ALA A 34 -3.94 -4.87 12.95
N LEU A 35 -3.02 -4.72 11.98
CA LEU A 35 -1.73 -4.08 12.22
C LEU A 35 -1.91 -2.59 12.56
N LEU A 36 -2.77 -1.89 11.82
CA LEU A 36 -3.05 -0.48 12.07
C LEU A 36 -3.67 -0.28 13.45
N LYS A 37 -4.52 -1.20 13.90
CA LYS A 37 -5.14 -1.12 15.21
C LYS A 37 -4.11 -1.25 16.33
N VAL A 38 -3.05 -2.02 16.12
CA VAL A 38 -1.95 -2.12 17.09
C VAL A 38 -1.22 -0.79 17.21
N LEU A 39 -0.98 -0.12 16.07
CA LEU A 39 -0.25 1.16 16.05
C LEU A 39 -1.13 2.32 16.53
N PHE A 40 -2.42 2.27 16.27
CA PHE A 40 -3.36 3.34 16.60
C PHE A 40 -4.55 2.78 17.38
N PRO A 41 -4.32 2.28 18.61
CA PRO A 41 -5.39 1.58 19.36
C PRO A 41 -6.57 2.49 19.70
N ASP A 42 -6.35 3.78 19.82
CA ASP A 42 -7.40 4.76 20.15
C ASP A 42 -7.80 5.61 18.93
N GLY A 43 -7.41 5.16 17.73
CA GLY A 43 -7.65 5.91 16.50
C GLY A 43 -6.62 6.99 16.28
N LEU A 44 -6.87 7.87 15.32
CA LEU A 44 -5.99 8.98 15.00
C LEU A 44 -6.44 10.24 15.73
N PRO A 45 -5.49 11.07 16.22
CA PRO A 45 -5.85 12.36 16.80
C PRO A 45 -6.36 13.31 15.70
N PRO A 46 -7.07 14.37 16.06
CA PRO A 46 -7.38 15.40 15.07
C PRO A 46 -6.10 15.98 14.46
N MET A 47 -6.09 16.15 13.15
CA MET A 47 -4.93 16.64 12.41
C MET A 47 -5.35 17.70 11.41
N ASP A 48 -4.44 18.64 11.12
CA ASP A 48 -4.59 19.58 10.01
C ASP A 48 -4.25 18.89 8.68
N ALA A 49 -4.30 19.64 7.59
CA ALA A 49 -4.04 19.08 6.25
C ALA A 49 -2.62 18.52 6.16
N ASP A 50 -1.63 19.16 6.77
CA ASP A 50 -0.25 18.67 6.74
C ASP A 50 -0.12 17.34 7.48
N GLY A 51 -0.79 17.19 8.61
CA GLY A 51 -0.83 15.93 9.34
C GLY A 51 -1.46 14.81 8.51
N TRP A 52 -2.56 15.11 7.82
CA TRP A 52 -3.19 14.13 6.95
C TRP A 52 -2.31 13.76 5.76
N ASN A 53 -1.56 14.72 5.20
CA ASN A 53 -0.60 14.42 4.14
C ASN A 53 0.49 13.46 4.62
N ARG A 54 1.06 13.72 5.79
CA ARG A 54 2.07 12.83 6.37
C ARG A 54 1.51 11.43 6.60
N PHE A 55 0.31 11.34 7.15
CA PHE A 55 -0.33 10.04 7.37
C PHE A 55 -0.57 9.30 6.06
N GLY A 56 -1.06 10.00 5.03
CA GLY A 56 -1.31 9.40 3.72
C GLY A 56 -0.05 8.81 3.10
N VAL A 57 1.05 9.56 3.11
CA VAL A 57 2.33 9.07 2.58
C VAL A 57 2.87 7.94 3.45
N TRP A 58 2.75 8.05 4.78
CA TRP A 58 3.15 6.96 5.67
C TRP A 58 2.40 5.67 5.35
N LEU A 59 1.11 5.75 5.03
CA LEU A 59 0.34 4.57 4.62
C LEU A 59 0.92 3.89 3.38
N MET A 60 1.49 4.67 2.45
CA MET A 60 2.15 4.10 1.28
C MET A 60 3.41 3.33 1.68
N VAL A 61 4.21 3.87 2.60
CA VAL A 61 5.38 3.16 3.14
C VAL A 61 4.94 1.87 3.83
N PHE A 62 3.93 1.97 4.69
CA PHE A 62 3.38 0.83 5.41
C PHE A 62 2.89 -0.26 4.45
N GLY A 63 2.15 0.13 3.41
CA GLY A 63 1.64 -0.81 2.42
C GLY A 63 2.74 -1.56 1.69
N LYS A 64 3.82 -0.87 1.34
CA LYS A 64 4.97 -1.52 0.69
C LYS A 64 5.70 -2.46 1.64
N ALA A 65 5.79 -2.10 2.91
CA ALA A 65 6.37 -2.99 3.93
C ALA A 65 5.55 -4.27 4.09
N VAL A 66 4.23 -4.16 4.10
CA VAL A 66 3.33 -5.32 4.19
C VAL A 66 3.51 -6.22 2.96
N ARG A 67 3.61 -5.63 1.77
CA ARG A 67 3.87 -6.39 0.53
C ARG A 67 5.22 -7.10 0.57
N TYR A 68 6.24 -6.42 1.07
CA TYR A 68 7.56 -7.03 1.22
C TYR A 68 7.51 -8.24 2.14
N ALA A 69 6.77 -8.14 3.25
CA ALA A 69 6.65 -9.21 4.22
C ALA A 69 6.13 -10.51 3.59
N ALA A 70 5.24 -10.40 2.59
CA ALA A 70 4.69 -11.57 1.89
C ALA A 70 5.76 -12.37 1.17
N GLN A 71 6.89 -11.76 0.80
CA GLN A 71 7.97 -12.41 0.06
C GLN A 71 9.24 -12.58 0.89
N LEU A 72 9.16 -12.36 2.20
CA LEU A 72 10.35 -12.37 3.05
C LEU A 72 11.13 -13.68 2.97
N GLN A 73 10.41 -14.81 2.99
CA GLN A 73 11.02 -16.14 2.95
C GLN A 73 11.50 -16.54 1.55
N ASN A 74 11.10 -15.79 0.53
CA ASN A 74 11.43 -16.04 -0.87
C ASN A 74 12.48 -15.05 -1.39
N GLY A 75 13.24 -14.43 -0.52
CA GLY A 75 14.28 -13.48 -0.92
C GLY A 75 13.85 -12.02 -0.92
N GLY A 76 12.61 -11.74 -0.50
CA GLY A 76 12.07 -10.39 -0.48
C GLY A 76 11.43 -9.99 -1.80
N HIS A 77 11.12 -8.69 -1.94
CA HIS A 77 10.50 -8.14 -3.13
C HIS A 77 11.14 -6.79 -3.45
N LYS A 78 11.97 -6.78 -4.48
CA LYS A 78 12.81 -5.63 -4.81
C LYS A 78 12.00 -4.37 -5.08
N ASP A 79 10.92 -4.49 -5.86
CA ASP A 79 10.10 -3.34 -6.22
C ASP A 79 9.42 -2.73 -5.00
N SER A 80 8.95 -3.56 -4.07
CA SER A 80 8.34 -3.04 -2.83
C SER A 80 9.37 -2.30 -1.98
N ALA A 81 10.59 -2.81 -1.87
CA ALA A 81 11.66 -2.14 -1.12
C ALA A 81 12.03 -0.81 -1.79
N HIS A 82 12.14 -0.81 -3.11
CA HIS A 82 12.46 0.41 -3.85
C HIS A 82 11.37 1.48 -3.68
N ASP A 83 10.10 1.08 -3.85
CA ASP A 83 8.98 2.01 -3.70
C ASP A 83 8.86 2.54 -2.28
N ALA A 84 9.11 1.69 -1.27
CA ALA A 84 9.10 2.11 0.13
C ALA A 84 10.15 3.20 0.38
N MET A 85 11.32 3.08 -0.21
CA MET A 85 12.38 4.08 -0.11
C MET A 85 11.92 5.42 -0.69
N VAL A 86 11.29 5.41 -1.85
CA VAL A 86 10.81 6.65 -2.51
C VAL A 86 9.73 7.30 -1.64
N TYR A 87 8.76 6.54 -1.17
CA TYR A 87 7.72 7.09 -0.30
C TYR A 87 8.28 7.57 1.03
N ALA A 88 9.28 6.89 1.58
CA ALA A 88 9.94 7.34 2.81
C ALA A 88 10.65 8.67 2.60
N ALA A 89 11.29 8.87 1.46
CA ALA A 89 11.90 10.16 1.12
C ALA A 89 10.86 11.28 1.04
N MET A 90 9.71 11.00 0.42
CA MET A 90 8.60 11.95 0.36
C MET A 90 8.08 12.28 1.77
N LEU A 91 8.01 11.27 2.63
CA LEU A 91 7.56 11.45 4.01
C LEU A 91 8.54 12.34 4.79
N GLU A 92 9.83 12.13 4.61
CA GLU A 92 10.86 12.97 5.25
C GLU A 92 10.69 14.43 4.83
N GLU A 93 10.45 14.68 3.53
CA GLU A 93 10.23 16.05 3.06
C GLU A 93 9.03 16.73 3.73
N LEU A 94 7.99 15.97 4.03
CA LEU A 94 6.77 16.47 4.67
C LEU A 94 6.90 16.58 6.19
N THR A 95 7.98 16.09 6.76
CA THR A 95 8.12 15.98 8.21
C THR A 95 8.90 17.17 8.76
N ASP A 96 8.32 17.81 9.75
CA ASP A 96 8.98 18.90 10.49
C ASP A 96 9.93 18.30 11.52
N GLU A 97 10.90 19.10 11.93
CA GLU A 97 11.85 18.68 12.97
C GLU A 97 11.22 18.52 14.34
#